data_33e7227500f812854e7067f79df4fff9
#
_entry.id   33e7227500f812854e7067f79df4fff9
#
_cell.length_a   1.000
_cell.length_b   1.000
_cell.length_c   1.000
_cell.angle_alpha   90.00
_cell.angle_beta   90.00
_cell.angle_gamma   90.00
#
_symmetry.space_group_name_H-M   'P 1'
#
loop_
_entity.id
_entity.type
_entity.pdbx_description
1 polymer ?
#
loop_
_entity_poly.entity_id
_entity_poly.type
_entity_poly.pdbx_seq_one_letter_code
_entity_poly.pdbx_strand_id
1 'polypeptide(L)'
;MRMRSNLEKTILLKNMVCGEDMEGNLTKGPILKTLTKLAIPIMASSFLGTLYNLTDMAWIGLLGSKAVAGVGVGGMYTWLSQGLASMARMGGQVQVAQCIGKGNRDEANKYAQTAVQLATLMGLVYAAIVLLFLHRLIGFFHLDDAEAIAAALSYTRIACGLIVFSFLTFTLTGIYTAQGDSKTPFIANLIGLVINMILDPVLILGPGPLPELGVAGA
;
A
#
# COMPACT_ATOMS: atom_id res chain seq x y z
N MET A 1 -2.32 5.62 -33.52
CA MET A 1 -3.11 5.84 -32.29
C MET A 1 -2.43 5.26 -31.02
N ARG A 2 -1.88 4.05 -31.06
CA ARG A 2 -1.18 3.39 -29.92
C ARG A 2 0.12 4.11 -29.43
N MET A 3 0.88 4.73 -30.34
CA MET A 3 2.12 5.48 -30.00
C MET A 3 1.84 6.77 -29.22
N ARG A 4 0.75 7.47 -29.51
CA ARG A 4 0.37 8.73 -28.81
C ARG A 4 -0.06 8.46 -27.35
N SER A 5 -0.81 7.38 -27.12
CA SER A 5 -1.23 6.96 -25.78
C SER A 5 -0.04 6.55 -24.89
N ASN A 6 0.98 5.90 -25.46
CA ASN A 6 2.20 5.56 -24.72
C ASN A 6 3.05 6.80 -24.41
N LEU A 7 3.08 7.79 -25.33
CA LEU A 7 3.80 9.04 -25.11
C LEU A 7 3.12 9.88 -24.01
N GLU A 8 1.80 9.97 -23.99
CA GLU A 8 1.04 10.67 -22.94
C GLU A 8 1.20 10.01 -21.58
N LYS A 9 1.17 8.68 -21.52
CA LYS A 9 1.43 7.92 -20.27
C LYS A 9 2.88 8.13 -19.79
N THR A 10 3.83 8.17 -20.69
CA THR A 10 5.23 8.43 -20.36
C THR A 10 5.45 9.88 -19.89
N ILE A 11 4.76 10.85 -20.47
CA ILE A 11 4.79 12.26 -20.05
C ILE A 11 4.11 12.45 -18.71
N LEU A 12 2.94 11.81 -18.47
CA LEU A 12 2.27 11.85 -17.19
C LEU A 12 3.10 11.22 -16.06
N LEU A 13 3.70 10.05 -16.31
CA LEU A 13 4.64 9.43 -15.37
C LEU A 13 5.89 10.29 -15.16
N LYS A 14 6.41 10.94 -16.21
CA LYS A 14 7.56 11.85 -16.11
C LYS A 14 7.23 13.06 -15.24
N ASN A 15 6.04 13.65 -15.40
CA ASN A 15 5.60 14.80 -14.58
C ASN A 15 5.24 14.40 -13.15
N MET A 16 4.73 13.18 -12.93
CA MET A 16 4.49 12.64 -11.57
C MET A 16 5.80 12.32 -10.82
N VAL A 17 6.82 11.85 -11.53
CA VAL A 17 8.12 11.43 -10.94
C VAL A 17 9.12 12.57 -10.84
N CYS A 18 9.03 13.61 -11.70
CA CYS A 18 9.91 14.79 -11.70
C CYS A 18 9.09 16.08 -11.60
N GLY A 19 8.43 16.32 -10.48
CA GLY A 19 7.91 17.66 -10.14
C GLY A 19 9.08 18.65 -10.08
N GLU A 20 8.95 19.77 -10.78
CA GLU A 20 10.03 20.80 -10.94
C GLU A 20 10.46 21.47 -9.63
N ASP A 21 9.73 21.27 -8.52
CA ASP A 21 9.93 21.98 -7.26
C ASP A 21 10.66 21.19 -6.17
N MET A 22 11.27 20.02 -6.49
CA MET A 22 11.92 19.16 -5.51
C MET A 22 13.44 19.22 -5.57
N GLU A 23 14.02 20.40 -5.35
CA GLU A 23 15.44 20.54 -5.03
C GLU A 23 15.72 20.35 -3.52
N GLY A 24 15.38 19.21 -3.01
CA GLY A 24 15.94 18.73 -1.75
C GLY A 24 17.33 18.17 -2.02
N ASN A 25 18.34 19.01 -2.11
CA ASN A 25 19.72 18.58 -2.26
C ASN A 25 20.18 17.85 -0.99
N LEU A 26 19.82 16.55 -0.89
CA LEU A 26 20.09 15.69 0.27
C LEU A 26 21.59 15.52 0.55
N THR A 27 22.44 15.89 -0.43
CA THR A 27 23.89 15.78 -0.34
C THR A 27 24.57 17.02 0.23
N LYS A 28 23.82 18.14 0.40
CA LYS A 28 24.36 19.41 0.92
C LYS A 28 23.65 19.81 2.20
N GLY A 29 24.41 20.19 3.25
CA GLY A 29 23.91 20.69 4.53
C GLY A 29 24.21 19.79 5.73
N PRO A 30 23.76 20.17 6.94
CA PRO A 30 23.97 19.37 8.14
C PRO A 30 23.14 18.08 8.09
N ILE A 31 23.83 16.95 8.13
CA ILE A 31 23.25 15.60 7.97
C ILE A 31 22.07 15.37 8.90
N LEU A 32 22.20 15.76 10.17
CA LEU A 32 21.17 15.56 11.18
C LEU A 32 19.87 16.28 10.84
N LYS A 33 19.94 17.52 10.38
CA LYS A 33 18.77 18.32 10.00
C LYS A 33 18.03 17.71 8.78
N THR A 34 18.77 17.28 7.80
CA THR A 34 18.23 16.64 6.59
C THR A 34 17.58 15.30 6.94
N LEU A 35 18.26 14.48 7.75
CA LEU A 35 17.74 13.19 8.21
C LEU A 35 16.45 13.36 9.02
N THR A 36 16.41 14.28 9.98
CA THR A 36 15.24 14.56 10.82
C THR A 36 14.06 15.03 9.98
N LYS A 37 14.28 15.89 8.97
CA LYS A 37 13.24 16.38 8.07
C LYS A 37 12.57 15.26 7.27
N LEU A 38 13.34 14.23 6.90
CA LEU A 38 12.80 13.05 6.21
C LEU A 38 12.17 12.05 7.19
N ALA A 39 12.79 11.85 8.35
CA ALA A 39 12.37 10.84 9.32
C ALA A 39 11.04 11.18 9.98
N ILE A 40 10.78 12.43 10.34
CA ILE A 40 9.56 12.84 11.06
C ILE A 40 8.29 12.47 10.28
N PRO A 41 8.11 12.80 8.98
CA PRO A 41 6.92 12.40 8.23
C PRO A 41 6.78 10.88 8.10
N ILE A 42 7.90 10.16 7.94
CA ILE A 42 7.90 8.70 7.84
C ILE A 42 7.44 8.06 9.17
N MET A 43 7.99 8.54 10.30
CA MET A 43 7.57 8.09 11.63
C MET A 43 6.10 8.40 11.90
N ALA A 44 5.64 9.60 11.54
CA ALA A 44 4.24 9.98 11.66
C ALA A 44 3.33 9.10 10.81
N SER A 45 3.71 8.77 9.56
CA SER A 45 2.98 7.82 8.72
C SER A 45 2.87 6.44 9.36
N SER A 46 3.96 5.94 9.93
CA SER A 46 3.98 4.62 10.60
C SER A 46 3.08 4.61 11.84
N PHE A 47 3.12 5.69 12.64
CA PHE A 47 2.27 5.83 13.81
C PHE A 47 0.79 5.89 13.45
N LEU A 48 0.45 6.70 12.43
CA LEU A 48 -0.92 6.78 11.91
C LEU A 48 -1.40 5.42 11.38
N GLY A 49 -0.55 4.69 10.66
CA GLY A 49 -0.87 3.34 10.18
C GLY A 49 -1.15 2.36 11.33
N THR A 50 -0.42 2.47 12.44
CA THR A 50 -0.68 1.65 13.64
C THR A 50 -2.01 2.02 14.28
N LEU A 51 -2.31 3.32 14.42
CA LEU A 51 -3.61 3.78 14.94
C LEU A 51 -4.77 3.29 14.07
N TYR A 52 -4.60 3.35 12.74
CA TYR A 52 -5.57 2.83 11.80
C TYR A 52 -5.85 1.34 12.06
N ASN A 53 -4.81 0.51 12.06
CA ASN A 53 -4.96 -0.93 12.29
C ASN A 53 -5.67 -1.25 13.63
N LEU A 54 -5.38 -0.48 14.68
CA LEU A 54 -6.06 -0.64 15.97
C LEU A 54 -7.54 -0.24 15.90
N THR A 55 -7.86 0.84 15.20
CA THR A 55 -9.23 1.31 15.01
C THR A 55 -10.04 0.33 14.18
N ASP A 56 -9.49 -0.15 13.06
CA ASP A 56 -10.11 -1.15 12.20
C ASP A 56 -10.41 -2.45 12.97
N MET A 57 -9.41 -2.96 13.72
CA MET A 57 -9.61 -4.11 14.60
C MET A 57 -10.67 -3.88 15.68
N ALA A 58 -10.82 -2.65 16.18
CA ALA A 58 -11.87 -2.33 17.14
C ALA A 58 -13.27 -2.41 16.49
N TRP A 59 -13.45 -1.92 15.27
CA TRP A 59 -14.72 -2.04 14.54
C TRP A 59 -15.05 -3.50 14.20
N ILE A 60 -14.08 -4.28 13.72
CA ILE A 60 -14.25 -5.71 13.45
C ILE A 60 -14.58 -6.47 14.75
N GLY A 61 -14.01 -6.05 15.88
CA GLY A 61 -14.29 -6.60 17.19
C GLY A 61 -15.77 -6.50 17.60
N LEU A 62 -16.51 -5.49 17.13
CA LEU A 62 -17.94 -5.34 17.36
C LEU A 62 -18.78 -6.41 16.63
N LEU A 63 -18.26 -6.98 15.54
CA LEU A 63 -18.89 -8.11 14.81
C LEU A 63 -18.71 -9.45 15.53
N GLY A 64 -17.89 -9.50 16.58
CA GLY A 64 -17.66 -10.69 17.39
C GLY A 64 -16.34 -11.41 17.11
N SER A 65 -16.01 -12.35 18.00
CA SER A 65 -14.73 -13.07 18.00
C SER A 65 -14.49 -13.90 16.73
N LYS A 66 -15.55 -14.42 16.11
CA LYS A 66 -15.47 -15.21 14.87
C LYS A 66 -15.03 -14.34 13.68
N ALA A 67 -15.56 -13.12 13.58
CA ALA A 67 -15.16 -12.15 12.58
C ALA A 67 -13.68 -11.76 12.75
N VAL A 68 -13.25 -11.49 13.98
CA VAL A 68 -11.83 -11.18 14.30
C VAL A 68 -10.93 -12.35 13.93
N ALA A 69 -11.31 -13.59 14.23
CA ALA A 69 -10.54 -14.77 13.86
C ALA A 69 -10.40 -14.91 12.33
N GLY A 70 -11.49 -14.71 11.59
CA GLY A 70 -11.50 -14.77 10.14
C GLY A 70 -10.63 -13.69 9.49
N VAL A 71 -10.76 -12.44 9.93
CA VAL A 71 -9.92 -11.31 9.46
C VAL A 71 -8.46 -11.51 9.86
N GLY A 72 -8.19 -12.05 11.06
CA GLY A 72 -6.83 -12.37 11.49
C GLY A 72 -6.12 -13.34 10.54
N VAL A 73 -6.80 -14.40 10.13
CA VAL A 73 -6.28 -15.38 9.16
C VAL A 73 -6.09 -14.73 7.78
N GLY A 74 -7.08 -13.99 7.28
CA GLY A 74 -6.96 -13.26 6.01
C GLY A 74 -5.85 -12.20 6.03
N GLY A 75 -5.71 -11.50 7.17
CA GLY A 75 -4.68 -10.50 7.42
C GLY A 75 -3.26 -11.04 7.34
N MET A 76 -3.00 -12.31 7.65
CA MET A 76 -1.69 -12.93 7.46
C MET A 76 -1.24 -12.92 6.00
N TYR A 77 -2.17 -13.13 5.05
CA TYR A 77 -1.86 -13.06 3.62
C TYR A 77 -1.61 -11.64 3.15
N THR A 78 -2.34 -10.65 3.66
CA THR A 78 -2.06 -9.24 3.37
C THR A 78 -0.72 -8.81 3.97
N TRP A 79 -0.37 -9.27 5.17
CA TRP A 79 0.93 -9.01 5.77
C TRP A 79 2.09 -9.65 4.99
N LEU A 80 1.93 -10.89 4.52
CA LEU A 80 2.91 -11.55 3.66
C LEU A 80 3.12 -10.77 2.35
N SER A 81 2.05 -10.25 1.77
CA SER A 81 2.12 -9.41 0.56
C SER A 81 2.95 -8.15 0.75
N GLN A 82 2.89 -7.52 1.94
CA GLN A 82 3.70 -6.34 2.27
C GLN A 82 5.20 -6.67 2.28
N GLY A 83 5.58 -7.87 2.77
CA GLY A 83 6.94 -8.37 2.68
C GLY A 83 7.43 -8.43 1.22
N LEU A 84 6.62 -8.99 0.32
CA LEU A 84 6.92 -9.06 -1.11
C LEU A 84 6.93 -7.68 -1.77
N ALA A 85 5.98 -6.81 -1.47
CA ALA A 85 5.93 -5.44 -1.97
C ALA A 85 7.15 -4.62 -1.55
N SER A 86 7.70 -4.89 -0.35
CA SER A 86 8.91 -4.23 0.15
C SER A 86 10.14 -4.50 -0.72
N MET A 87 10.21 -5.64 -1.42
CA MET A 87 11.31 -5.96 -2.33
C MET A 87 11.32 -5.01 -3.54
N ALA A 88 10.17 -4.82 -4.18
CA ALA A 88 10.03 -3.88 -5.30
C ALA A 88 10.29 -2.43 -4.85
N ARG A 89 9.73 -2.05 -3.68
CA ARG A 89 9.93 -0.74 -3.06
C ARG A 89 11.41 -0.46 -2.80
N MET A 90 12.09 -1.34 -2.06
CA MET A 90 13.50 -1.12 -1.67
C MET A 90 14.42 -1.11 -2.89
N GLY A 91 14.23 -2.05 -3.82
CA GLY A 91 15.01 -2.08 -5.07
C GLY A 91 14.86 -0.79 -5.87
N GLY A 92 13.63 -0.33 -6.08
CA GLY A 92 13.36 0.93 -6.78
C GLY A 92 13.88 2.15 -6.03
N GLN A 93 13.61 2.25 -4.73
CA GLN A 93 14.03 3.37 -3.88
C GLN A 93 15.54 3.58 -3.87
N VAL A 94 16.32 2.51 -3.70
CA VAL A 94 17.80 2.59 -3.64
C VAL A 94 18.38 3.04 -4.99
N GLN A 95 17.94 2.43 -6.09
CA GLN A 95 18.46 2.77 -7.43
C GLN A 95 18.09 4.21 -7.82
N VAL A 96 16.85 4.62 -7.58
CA VAL A 96 16.41 6.00 -7.85
C VAL A 96 17.22 6.99 -7.02
N ALA A 97 17.41 6.74 -5.71
CA ALA A 97 18.20 7.62 -4.84
C ALA A 97 19.66 7.73 -5.31
N GLN A 98 20.30 6.63 -5.72
CA GLN A 98 21.68 6.64 -6.24
C GLN A 98 21.80 7.40 -7.55
N CYS A 99 20.84 7.23 -8.47
CA CYS A 99 20.86 7.95 -9.74
C CYS A 99 20.65 9.46 -9.55
N ILE A 100 19.76 9.86 -8.63
CA ILE A 100 19.57 11.27 -8.27
C ILE A 100 20.84 11.83 -7.62
N GLY A 101 21.48 11.10 -6.72
CA GLY A 101 22.73 11.50 -6.09
C GLY A 101 23.88 11.69 -7.08
N LYS A 102 23.87 10.95 -8.20
CA LYS A 102 24.83 11.10 -9.34
C LYS A 102 24.42 12.20 -10.33
N GLY A 103 23.27 12.85 -10.16
CA GLY A 103 22.73 13.84 -11.09
C GLY A 103 22.12 13.27 -12.38
N ASN A 104 21.96 11.94 -12.47
CA ASN A 104 21.42 11.27 -13.66
C ASN A 104 19.91 11.04 -13.54
N ARG A 105 19.11 12.07 -13.83
CA ARG A 105 17.65 12.03 -13.74
C ARG A 105 17.00 11.08 -14.76
N ASP A 106 17.56 10.93 -15.94
CA ASP A 106 17.00 10.06 -16.97
C ASP A 106 17.07 8.58 -16.56
N GLU A 107 18.18 8.19 -15.94
CA GLU A 107 18.36 6.85 -15.41
C GLU A 107 17.49 6.62 -14.18
N ALA A 108 17.34 7.61 -13.28
CA ALA A 108 16.43 7.55 -12.15
C ALA A 108 14.98 7.29 -12.60
N ASN A 109 14.51 7.96 -13.66
CA ASN A 109 13.19 7.74 -14.23
C ASN A 109 13.00 6.32 -14.78
N LYS A 110 14.02 5.75 -15.43
CA LYS A 110 13.96 4.37 -15.93
C LYS A 110 13.83 3.37 -14.78
N TYR A 111 14.62 3.54 -13.73
CA TYR A 111 14.50 2.67 -12.54
C TYR A 111 13.15 2.82 -11.83
N ALA A 112 12.61 4.04 -11.72
CA ALA A 112 11.28 4.27 -11.15
C ALA A 112 10.18 3.58 -11.96
N GLN A 113 10.21 3.70 -13.30
CA GLN A 113 9.27 3.01 -14.20
C GLN A 113 9.38 1.49 -14.06
N THR A 114 10.60 0.95 -14.04
CA THR A 114 10.84 -0.49 -13.87
C THR A 114 10.32 -0.98 -12.52
N ALA A 115 10.53 -0.21 -11.45
CA ALA A 115 10.03 -0.55 -10.12
C ALA A 115 8.49 -0.61 -10.07
N VAL A 116 7.80 0.35 -10.71
CA VAL A 116 6.33 0.37 -10.81
C VAL A 116 5.82 -0.82 -11.63
N GLN A 117 6.47 -1.14 -12.77
CA GLN A 117 6.10 -2.29 -13.58
C GLN A 117 6.30 -3.60 -12.82
N LEU A 118 7.41 -3.74 -12.11
CA LEU A 118 7.71 -4.92 -11.29
C LEU A 118 6.69 -5.05 -10.14
N ALA A 119 6.37 -3.97 -9.45
CA ALA A 119 5.36 -3.95 -8.39
C ALA A 119 3.98 -4.38 -8.91
N THR A 120 3.59 -3.86 -10.08
CA THR A 120 2.32 -4.24 -10.72
C THR A 120 2.31 -5.73 -11.06
N LEU A 121 3.36 -6.23 -11.68
CA LEU A 121 3.48 -7.65 -12.04
C LEU A 121 3.44 -8.54 -10.79
N MET A 122 4.23 -8.21 -9.77
CA MET A 122 4.27 -8.97 -8.51
C MET A 122 2.91 -8.96 -7.81
N GLY A 123 2.23 -7.80 -7.77
CA GLY A 123 0.90 -7.67 -7.18
C GLY A 123 -0.15 -8.50 -7.93
N LEU A 124 -0.13 -8.50 -9.26
CA LEU A 124 -1.04 -9.32 -10.08
C LEU A 124 -0.79 -10.82 -9.89
N VAL A 125 0.48 -11.24 -9.90
CA VAL A 125 0.86 -12.64 -9.69
C VAL A 125 0.44 -13.08 -8.28
N TYR A 126 0.69 -12.27 -7.26
CA TYR A 126 0.28 -12.56 -5.90
C TYR A 126 -1.24 -12.68 -5.76
N ALA A 127 -2.00 -11.71 -6.29
CA ALA A 127 -3.46 -11.75 -6.32
C ALA A 127 -3.98 -13.01 -7.01
N ALA A 128 -3.43 -13.36 -8.17
CA ALA A 128 -3.82 -14.55 -8.92
C ALA A 128 -3.57 -15.83 -8.10
N ILE A 129 -2.38 -15.97 -7.48
CA ILE A 129 -2.05 -17.14 -6.66
C ILE A 129 -3.02 -17.26 -5.47
N VAL A 130 -3.21 -16.17 -4.71
CA VAL A 130 -4.08 -16.20 -3.53
C VAL A 130 -5.52 -16.48 -3.90
N LEU A 131 -6.05 -15.86 -4.96
CA LEU A 131 -7.44 -16.07 -5.39
C LEU A 131 -7.67 -17.48 -5.95
N LEU A 132 -6.73 -18.04 -6.71
CA LEU A 132 -6.83 -19.40 -7.26
C LEU A 132 -6.80 -20.47 -6.15
N PHE A 133 -5.98 -20.27 -5.13
CA PHE A 133 -5.81 -21.22 -4.04
C PHE A 133 -6.54 -20.83 -2.76
N LEU A 134 -7.45 -19.85 -2.81
CA LEU A 134 -8.09 -19.23 -1.65
C LEU A 134 -8.64 -20.24 -0.63
N HIS A 135 -9.43 -21.21 -1.09
CA HIS A 135 -10.03 -22.23 -0.21
C HIS A 135 -8.97 -23.14 0.45
N ARG A 136 -7.90 -23.47 -0.27
CA ARG A 136 -6.81 -24.29 0.28
C ARG A 136 -5.99 -23.51 1.30
N LEU A 137 -5.75 -22.23 1.03
CA LEU A 137 -4.98 -21.34 1.90
C LEU A 137 -5.72 -21.09 3.23
N ILE A 138 -7.02 -20.82 3.17
CA ILE A 138 -7.83 -20.66 4.39
C ILE A 138 -8.01 -22.01 5.11
N GLY A 139 -8.22 -23.10 4.38
CA GLY A 139 -8.34 -24.45 4.95
C GLY A 139 -7.07 -24.92 5.69
N PHE A 140 -5.90 -24.39 5.37
CA PHE A 140 -4.65 -24.70 6.07
C PHE A 140 -4.70 -24.33 7.56
N PHE A 141 -5.48 -23.31 7.96
CA PHE A 141 -5.59 -22.86 9.34
C PHE A 141 -6.55 -23.71 10.19
N HIS A 142 -7.25 -24.69 9.60
CA HIS A 142 -8.17 -25.61 10.30
C HIS A 142 -9.13 -24.86 11.23
N LEU A 143 -9.80 -23.83 10.71
CA LEU A 143 -10.85 -23.14 11.46
C LEU A 143 -12.05 -24.08 11.62
N ASP A 144 -12.53 -24.27 12.86
CA ASP A 144 -13.66 -25.17 13.17
C ASP A 144 -15.02 -24.51 12.95
N ASP A 145 -15.08 -23.18 12.86
CA ASP A 145 -16.32 -22.42 12.76
C ASP A 145 -16.58 -21.97 11.32
N ALA A 146 -17.76 -22.35 10.81
CA ALA A 146 -18.17 -22.00 9.44
C ALA A 146 -18.29 -20.48 9.20
N GLU A 147 -18.69 -19.71 10.23
CA GLU A 147 -18.80 -18.24 10.13
C GLU A 147 -17.40 -17.60 10.05
N ALA A 148 -16.43 -18.09 10.84
CA ALA A 148 -15.05 -17.63 10.77
C ALA A 148 -14.41 -17.94 9.42
N ILE A 149 -14.69 -19.12 8.85
CA ILE A 149 -14.23 -19.49 7.49
C ILE A 149 -14.84 -18.56 6.45
N ALA A 150 -16.15 -18.30 6.51
CA ALA A 150 -16.82 -17.40 5.58
C ALA A 150 -16.26 -15.96 5.67
N ALA A 151 -16.01 -15.47 6.89
CA ALA A 151 -15.38 -14.17 7.13
C ALA A 151 -13.96 -14.12 6.54
N ALA A 152 -13.13 -15.14 6.77
CA ALA A 152 -11.79 -15.24 6.22
C ALA A 152 -11.78 -15.25 4.68
N LEU A 153 -12.68 -16.02 4.06
CA LEU A 153 -12.80 -16.09 2.60
C LEU A 153 -13.24 -14.76 2.00
N SER A 154 -14.24 -14.10 2.59
CA SER A 154 -14.77 -12.81 2.11
C SER A 154 -13.70 -11.71 2.21
N TYR A 155 -13.08 -11.57 3.37
CA TYR A 155 -12.01 -10.59 3.59
C TYR A 155 -10.83 -10.82 2.65
N THR A 156 -10.28 -12.05 2.63
CA THR A 156 -9.09 -12.35 1.81
C THR A 156 -9.37 -12.17 0.32
N ARG A 157 -10.57 -12.50 -0.13
CA ARG A 157 -10.97 -12.33 -1.53
C ARG A 157 -10.93 -10.86 -1.96
N ILE A 158 -11.43 -9.95 -1.15
CA ILE A 158 -11.47 -8.52 -1.44
C ILE A 158 -10.09 -7.91 -1.25
N ALA A 159 -9.47 -8.10 -0.09
CA ALA A 159 -8.18 -7.50 0.25
C ALA A 159 -7.07 -7.96 -0.71
N CYS A 160 -6.96 -9.26 -0.99
CA CYS A 160 -5.97 -9.78 -1.93
C CYS A 160 -6.36 -9.56 -3.40
N GLY A 161 -7.63 -9.42 -3.74
CA GLY A 161 -8.08 -9.04 -5.08
C GLY A 161 -7.63 -7.63 -5.47
N LEU A 162 -7.59 -6.72 -4.52
CA LEU A 162 -7.17 -5.32 -4.69
C LEU A 162 -5.72 -5.06 -4.29
N ILE A 163 -4.95 -6.08 -3.94
CA ILE A 163 -3.60 -5.96 -3.38
C ILE A 163 -2.60 -5.25 -4.30
N VAL A 164 -2.85 -5.25 -5.62
CA VAL A 164 -2.04 -4.53 -6.61
C VAL A 164 -1.92 -3.05 -6.27
N PHE A 165 -2.98 -2.42 -5.77
CA PHE A 165 -2.97 -1.01 -5.35
C PHE A 165 -2.02 -0.80 -4.17
N SER A 166 -1.97 -1.74 -3.22
CA SER A 166 -1.03 -1.70 -2.10
C SER A 166 0.42 -1.80 -2.59
N PHE A 167 0.74 -2.72 -3.51
CA PHE A 167 2.07 -2.82 -4.12
C PHE A 167 2.48 -1.51 -4.79
N LEU A 168 1.57 -0.88 -5.54
CA LEU A 168 1.81 0.42 -6.18
C LEU A 168 2.05 1.53 -5.16
N THR A 169 1.20 1.63 -4.13
CA THR A 169 1.32 2.66 -3.08
C THR A 169 2.64 2.52 -2.33
N PHE A 170 3.05 1.30 -1.96
CA PHE A 170 4.33 1.04 -1.31
C PHE A 170 5.51 1.46 -2.19
N THR A 171 5.47 1.11 -3.48
CA THR A 171 6.56 1.41 -4.42
C THR A 171 6.64 2.90 -4.71
N LEU A 172 5.51 3.59 -4.94
CA LEU A 172 5.46 5.03 -5.14
C LEU A 172 5.97 5.78 -3.91
N THR A 173 5.56 5.36 -2.70
CA THR A 173 6.09 5.92 -1.44
C THR A 173 7.62 5.81 -1.38
N GLY A 174 8.19 4.68 -1.81
CA GLY A 174 9.65 4.49 -1.90
C GLY A 174 10.30 5.45 -2.89
N ILE A 175 9.73 5.62 -4.08
CA ILE A 175 10.23 6.50 -5.13
C ILE A 175 10.21 7.96 -4.68
N TYR A 176 9.11 8.46 -4.09
CA TYR A 176 9.03 9.82 -3.54
C TYR A 176 10.05 10.04 -2.42
N THR A 177 10.19 9.07 -1.52
CA THR A 177 11.18 9.14 -0.44
C THR A 177 12.61 9.19 -1.00
N ALA A 178 12.91 8.45 -2.08
CA ALA A 178 14.20 8.47 -2.76
C ALA A 178 14.52 9.84 -3.36
N GLN A 179 13.51 10.60 -3.75
CA GLN A 179 13.62 11.98 -4.24
C GLN A 179 13.77 13.03 -3.12
N GLY A 180 13.71 12.60 -1.86
CA GLY A 180 13.74 13.48 -0.69
C GLY A 180 12.39 14.06 -0.29
N ASP A 181 11.31 13.64 -0.97
CA ASP A 181 9.96 14.03 -0.62
C ASP A 181 9.26 12.92 0.19
N SER A 182 9.28 13.06 1.50
CA SER A 182 8.49 12.22 2.41
C SER A 182 7.16 12.83 2.81
N LYS A 183 6.91 14.11 2.45
CA LYS A 183 5.67 14.82 2.80
C LYS A 183 4.51 14.40 1.91
N THR A 184 4.73 14.28 0.61
CA THR A 184 3.68 13.88 -0.35
C THR A 184 3.10 12.50 -0.01
N PRO A 185 3.91 11.43 0.19
CA PRO A 185 3.36 10.16 0.66
C PRO A 185 2.66 10.25 2.01
N PHE A 186 3.20 11.04 2.95
CA PHE A 186 2.57 11.25 4.25
C PHE A 186 1.16 11.85 4.12
N ILE A 187 1.01 12.93 3.34
CA ILE A 187 -0.29 13.58 3.13
C ILE A 187 -1.27 12.64 2.41
N ALA A 188 -0.81 11.93 1.37
CA ALA A 188 -1.63 10.98 0.66
C ALA A 188 -2.13 9.85 1.58
N ASN A 189 -1.25 9.29 2.40
CA ASN A 189 -1.61 8.26 3.37
C ASN A 189 -2.54 8.81 4.47
N LEU A 190 -2.32 10.04 4.93
CA LEU A 190 -3.19 10.69 5.93
C LEU A 190 -4.62 10.89 5.40
N ILE A 191 -4.75 11.36 4.15
CA ILE A 191 -6.06 11.53 3.51
C ILE A 191 -6.75 10.16 3.37
N GLY A 192 -6.03 9.14 2.89
CA GLY A 192 -6.55 7.78 2.78
C GLY A 192 -7.01 7.22 4.12
N LEU A 193 -6.22 7.42 5.18
CA LEU A 193 -6.54 7.01 6.54
C LEU A 193 -7.82 7.68 7.06
N VAL A 194 -7.95 9.01 6.90
CA VAL A 194 -9.14 9.76 7.36
C VAL A 194 -10.39 9.28 6.62
N ILE A 195 -10.30 9.09 5.30
CA ILE A 195 -11.40 8.57 4.50
C ILE A 195 -11.79 7.17 4.99
N ASN A 196 -10.83 6.30 5.24
CA ASN A 196 -11.05 4.92 5.71
C ASN A 196 -11.71 4.92 7.09
N MET A 197 -11.21 5.71 8.05
CA MET A 197 -11.80 5.81 9.39
C MET A 197 -13.29 6.27 9.37
N ILE A 198 -13.68 7.05 8.35
CA ILE A 198 -15.07 7.48 8.17
C ILE A 198 -15.88 6.39 7.46
N LEU A 199 -15.29 5.70 6.48
CA LEU A 199 -15.97 4.67 5.69
C LEU A 199 -16.13 3.35 6.45
N ASP A 200 -15.17 2.95 7.28
CA ASP A 200 -15.21 1.68 8.02
C ASP A 200 -16.50 1.49 8.81
N PRO A 201 -16.91 2.41 9.72
CA PRO A 201 -18.17 2.24 10.45
C PRO A 201 -19.40 2.25 9.53
N VAL A 202 -19.34 2.99 8.40
CA VAL A 202 -20.44 3.05 7.44
C VAL A 202 -20.58 1.76 6.65
N LEU A 203 -19.47 1.14 6.26
CA LEU A 203 -19.46 -0.08 5.45
C LEU A 203 -19.61 -1.34 6.32
N ILE A 204 -19.02 -1.35 7.52
CA ILE A 204 -19.07 -2.49 8.45
C ILE A 204 -20.44 -2.61 9.08
N LEU A 205 -20.98 -1.50 9.63
CA LEU A 205 -22.21 -1.48 10.42
C LEU A 205 -23.47 -1.16 9.59
N GLY A 206 -23.33 -0.66 8.37
CA GLY A 206 -24.44 -0.34 7.46
C GLY A 206 -25.49 0.62 8.04
N PRO A 207 -25.14 1.80 8.61
CA PRO A 207 -26.13 2.69 9.18
C PRO A 207 -27.05 3.25 8.09
N GLY A 208 -28.33 2.89 8.12
CA GLY A 208 -29.37 3.45 7.24
C GLY A 208 -29.68 2.57 6.01
N PRO A 209 -29.77 3.14 4.79
CA PRO A 209 -30.17 2.41 3.58
C PRO A 209 -29.06 1.54 2.95
N LEU A 210 -27.85 1.57 3.53
CA LEU A 210 -26.71 0.79 3.04
C LEU A 210 -26.76 -0.62 3.63
N PRO A 211 -26.45 -1.66 2.83
CA PRO A 211 -26.37 -3.03 3.34
C PRO A 211 -25.18 -3.16 4.30
N GLU A 212 -25.40 -3.88 5.40
CA GLU A 212 -24.33 -4.29 6.30
C GLU A 212 -23.39 -5.23 5.54
N LEU A 213 -22.19 -4.75 5.22
CA LEU A 213 -21.18 -5.55 4.54
C LEU A 213 -20.36 -6.39 5.53
N GLY A 214 -20.43 -6.06 6.83
CA GLY A 214 -19.70 -6.76 7.87
C GLY A 214 -18.21 -6.80 7.58
N VAL A 215 -17.61 -8.00 7.65
CA VAL A 215 -16.18 -8.22 7.39
C VAL A 215 -15.76 -7.87 5.95
N ALA A 216 -16.67 -7.86 4.97
CA ALA A 216 -16.39 -7.48 3.60
C ALA A 216 -16.27 -5.95 3.42
N GLY A 217 -16.72 -5.18 4.40
CA GLY A 217 -16.65 -3.71 4.42
C GLY A 217 -15.39 -3.15 5.07
N ALA A 218 -14.63 -3.98 5.79
CA ALA A 218 -13.33 -3.69 6.39
C ALA A 218 -12.18 -4.04 5.41
#